data_9afc8acacfd43e20d0cdb80fa2861df4
#
_entry.id   9afc8acacfd43e20d0cdb80fa2861df4
#
_cell.length_a   1.000
_cell.length_b   1.000
_cell.length_c   1.000
_cell.angle_alpha   90.00
_cell.angle_beta   90.00
_cell.angle_gamma   90.00
#
_symmetry.space_group_name_H-M   'P 1'
#
loop_
_entity.id
_entity.type
_entity.pdbx_description
1 polymer ?
#
loop_
_entity_poly.entity_id
_entity_poly.type
_entity_poly.pdbx_seq_one_letter_code
_entity_poly.pdbx_strand_id
1 'polypeptide(L)'
;MNGVQIPLEHDEARRLMLQVRGHETQWPELAWFFAVPNGGHRSKRTAAAMKAEGAKPGVPDYLFPVARPGAVGLAIELKRLKGGRLEPEQKQWLDALAEQGWQVAVCRGWEQAWDVLRDYLASDAANDEETQA
;
A
#
# COMPACT_ATOMS: atom_id res chain seq x y z
N MET A 1 -1.78 -9.53 32.46
CA MET A 1 -1.72 -9.25 31.89
C MET A 1 -1.99 -8.69 31.21
N ASN A 2 -2.09 -8.29 31.02
CA ASN A 2 -2.49 -7.72 30.31
C ASN A 2 -1.99 -6.61 29.60
N GLY A 3 -0.89 -6.50 28.98
CA GLY A 3 -0.39 -5.51 28.11
C GLY A 3 -1.28 -5.36 26.87
N VAL A 4 -1.32 -4.20 26.28
CA VAL A 4 -2.02 -3.99 25.02
C VAL A 4 -1.32 -4.80 23.94
N GLN A 5 -2.05 -5.66 23.31
CA GLN A 5 -1.53 -6.49 22.24
C GLN A 5 -1.44 -5.67 20.96
N ILE A 6 -0.27 -5.69 20.33
CA ILE A 6 -0.07 -4.97 19.07
C ILE A 6 -0.66 -5.80 17.93
N PRO A 7 -1.59 -5.24 17.13
CA PRO A 7 -2.17 -5.98 16.03
C PRO A 7 -1.12 -6.43 15.01
N LEU A 8 -1.34 -7.57 14.41
CA LEU A 8 -0.50 -8.09 13.33
C LEU A 8 -0.77 -7.30 12.05
N GLU A 9 0.19 -7.34 11.12
CA GLU A 9 0.05 -6.68 9.82
C GLU A 9 -1.24 -7.04 9.11
N HIS A 10 -1.68 -8.34 9.18
CA HIS A 10 -2.89 -8.83 8.56
C HIS A 10 -4.17 -8.26 9.20
N ASP A 11 -4.14 -7.98 10.51
CA ASP A 11 -5.26 -7.29 11.14
C ASP A 11 -5.32 -5.82 10.69
N GLU A 12 -4.17 -5.18 10.56
CA GLU A 12 -4.09 -3.82 10.04
C GLU A 12 -4.59 -3.76 8.60
N ALA A 13 -4.22 -4.75 7.79
CA ALA A 13 -4.65 -4.83 6.39
C ALA A 13 -6.18 -4.94 6.27
N ARG A 14 -6.81 -5.77 7.11
CA ARG A 14 -8.26 -5.89 7.10
C ARG A 14 -8.95 -4.60 7.47
N ARG A 15 -8.43 -3.90 8.48
CA ARG A 15 -8.99 -2.62 8.92
C ARG A 15 -8.85 -1.55 7.85
N LEU A 16 -7.70 -1.53 7.19
CA LEU A 16 -7.51 -0.61 6.07
C LEU A 16 -8.56 -0.87 4.98
N MET A 17 -8.77 -2.12 4.61
CA MET A 17 -9.71 -2.45 3.54
C MET A 17 -11.17 -2.16 3.93
N LEU A 18 -11.49 -2.21 5.22
CA LEU A 18 -12.82 -1.78 5.66
C LEU A 18 -13.02 -0.29 5.40
N GLN A 19 -12.00 0.53 5.64
CA GLN A 19 -12.06 1.96 5.34
C GLN A 19 -12.17 2.20 3.84
N VAL A 20 -11.37 1.51 3.06
CA VAL A 20 -11.38 1.66 1.60
C VAL A 20 -12.77 1.35 1.04
N ARG A 21 -13.33 0.20 1.41
CA ARG A 21 -14.66 -0.21 0.94
C ARG A 21 -15.76 0.72 1.40
N GLY A 22 -15.63 1.24 2.61
CA GLY A 22 -16.61 2.17 3.17
C GLY A 22 -16.64 3.53 2.50
N HIS A 23 -15.60 3.87 1.74
CA HIS A 23 -15.48 5.18 1.08
C HIS A 23 -15.52 5.11 -0.45
N GLU A 24 -15.78 3.92 -1.03
CA GLU A 24 -15.84 3.79 -2.48
C GLU A 24 -16.93 4.63 -3.13
N THR A 25 -18.01 4.88 -2.41
CA THR A 25 -19.08 5.75 -2.92
C THR A 25 -18.58 7.19 -3.06
N GLN A 26 -17.80 7.64 -2.09
CA GLN A 26 -17.24 9.00 -2.10
C GLN A 26 -16.11 9.13 -3.13
N TRP A 27 -15.26 8.12 -3.23
CA TRP A 27 -14.15 8.10 -4.18
C TRP A 27 -14.20 6.81 -5.00
N PRO A 28 -14.95 6.80 -6.12
CA PRO A 28 -15.10 5.60 -6.93
C PRO A 28 -13.78 4.97 -7.41
N GLU A 29 -12.73 5.78 -7.58
CA GLU A 29 -11.43 5.27 -7.99
C GLU A 29 -10.80 4.32 -6.98
N LEU A 30 -11.30 4.28 -5.73
CA LEU A 30 -10.83 3.30 -4.74
C LEU A 30 -11.09 1.86 -5.18
N ALA A 31 -11.95 1.65 -6.17
CA ALA A 31 -12.13 0.32 -6.76
C ALA A 31 -10.83 -0.23 -7.35
N TRP A 32 -9.88 0.64 -7.68
CA TRP A 32 -8.58 0.25 -8.25
C TRP A 32 -7.48 0.06 -7.23
N PHE A 33 -7.79 0.25 -5.96
CA PHE A 33 -6.84 0.01 -4.87
C PHE A 33 -6.84 -1.48 -4.53
N PHE A 34 -5.70 -2.12 -4.59
CA PHE A 34 -5.65 -3.56 -4.38
C PHE A 34 -4.41 -4.02 -3.61
N ALA A 35 -4.57 -5.16 -2.96
CA ALA A 35 -3.48 -5.80 -2.25
C ALA A 35 -2.69 -6.69 -3.21
N VAL A 36 -1.37 -6.68 -3.05
CA VAL A 36 -0.48 -7.59 -3.76
C VAL A 36 -0.28 -8.82 -2.87
N PRO A 37 -0.59 -10.02 -3.34
CA PRO A 37 -0.44 -11.22 -2.50
C PRO A 37 1.03 -11.59 -2.32
N ASN A 38 1.63 -11.00 -1.28
CA ASN A 38 3.02 -11.23 -0.92
C ASN A 38 3.10 -12.10 0.32
N GLY A 39 3.87 -13.13 0.27
CA GLY A 39 4.13 -13.93 1.45
C GLY A 39 2.94 -14.73 1.90
N GLY A 40 2.84 -14.97 3.17
CA GLY A 40 1.89 -15.90 3.74
C GLY A 40 2.42 -17.33 3.70
N HIS A 41 1.70 -18.22 4.33
CA HIS A 41 2.09 -19.63 4.41
C HIS A 41 1.79 -20.34 3.11
N ARG A 42 2.82 -20.52 2.30
CA ARG A 42 2.71 -21.25 1.05
C ARG A 42 3.67 -22.44 1.08
N SER A 43 3.26 -23.55 0.49
CA SER A 43 4.15 -24.68 0.37
C SER A 43 5.34 -24.28 -0.50
N LYS A 44 6.47 -24.97 -0.34
CA LYS A 44 7.66 -24.74 -1.17
C LYS A 44 7.34 -24.92 -2.65
N ARG A 45 6.48 -25.90 -2.96
CA ARG A 45 6.06 -26.17 -4.34
C ARG A 45 5.29 -24.98 -4.92
N THR A 46 4.34 -24.42 -4.15
CA THR A 46 3.56 -23.27 -4.58
C THR A 46 4.46 -22.04 -4.76
N ALA A 47 5.38 -21.83 -3.79
CA ALA A 47 6.31 -20.70 -3.87
C ALA A 47 7.22 -20.82 -5.10
N ALA A 48 7.73 -22.03 -5.39
CA ALA A 48 8.57 -22.25 -6.55
C ALA A 48 7.81 -22.04 -7.86
N ALA A 49 6.56 -22.51 -7.93
CA ALA A 49 5.71 -22.30 -9.11
C ALA A 49 5.44 -20.82 -9.33
N MET A 50 5.12 -20.07 -8.28
CA MET A 50 4.86 -18.64 -8.38
C MET A 50 6.11 -17.89 -8.83
N LYS A 51 7.28 -18.27 -8.30
CA LYS A 51 8.53 -17.66 -8.72
C LYS A 51 8.81 -17.92 -10.20
N ALA A 52 8.58 -19.15 -10.64
CA ALA A 52 8.75 -19.51 -12.05
C ALA A 52 7.79 -18.74 -12.97
N GLU A 53 6.64 -18.37 -12.45
CA GLU A 53 5.63 -17.59 -13.18
C GLU A 53 5.88 -16.09 -13.11
N GLY A 54 6.91 -15.66 -12.40
CA GLY A 54 7.30 -14.24 -12.37
C GLY A 54 7.00 -13.50 -11.07
N ALA A 55 6.50 -14.16 -10.04
CA ALA A 55 6.28 -13.51 -8.76
C ALA A 55 7.61 -13.11 -8.14
N LYS A 56 7.67 -11.93 -7.55
CA LYS A 56 8.89 -11.39 -6.96
C LYS A 56 8.68 -11.03 -5.50
N PRO A 57 9.71 -11.23 -4.65
CA PRO A 57 9.62 -10.84 -3.25
C PRO A 57 9.74 -9.33 -3.12
N GLY A 58 9.13 -8.78 -2.09
CA GLY A 58 9.33 -7.40 -1.69
C GLY A 58 8.44 -6.37 -2.36
N VAL A 59 7.56 -6.76 -3.26
CA VAL A 59 6.60 -5.83 -3.88
C VAL A 59 5.75 -5.22 -2.76
N PRO A 60 5.48 -3.90 -2.78
CA PRO A 60 4.65 -3.28 -1.74
C PRO A 60 3.30 -3.96 -1.56
N ASP A 61 2.77 -3.90 -0.36
CA ASP A 61 1.53 -4.59 0.01
C ASP A 61 0.32 -4.13 -0.79
N TYR A 62 0.28 -2.85 -1.15
CA TYR A 62 -0.84 -2.27 -1.90
C TYR A 62 -0.35 -1.40 -3.03
N LEU A 63 -1.03 -1.49 -4.16
CA LEU A 63 -0.81 -0.62 -5.31
C LEU A 63 -2.11 0.07 -5.68
N PHE A 64 -2.00 1.35 -5.99
CA PHE A 64 -3.13 2.16 -6.41
C PHE A 64 -2.75 2.86 -7.72
N PRO A 65 -3.07 2.23 -8.88
CA PRO A 65 -2.62 2.75 -10.18
C PRO A 65 -3.55 3.85 -10.71
N VAL A 66 -3.72 4.89 -9.91
CA VAL A 66 -4.52 6.06 -10.24
C VAL A 66 -3.58 7.26 -10.17
N ALA A 67 -3.47 8.00 -11.25
CA ALA A 67 -2.56 9.13 -11.32
C ALA A 67 -3.10 10.35 -10.56
N ARG A 68 -2.19 11.09 -9.95
CA ARG A 68 -2.43 12.38 -9.36
C ARG A 68 -1.31 13.32 -9.80
N PRO A 69 -1.48 14.65 -9.70
CA PRO A 69 -0.40 15.55 -10.08
C PRO A 69 0.90 15.20 -9.37
N GLY A 70 1.95 14.98 -10.14
CA GLY A 70 3.25 14.60 -9.61
C GLY A 70 3.44 13.12 -9.32
N ALA A 71 2.44 12.27 -9.57
CA ALA A 71 2.58 10.83 -9.33
C ALA A 71 1.74 10.01 -10.29
N VAL A 72 2.30 8.92 -10.79
CA VAL A 72 1.59 8.01 -11.70
C VAL A 72 0.76 6.97 -10.95
N GLY A 73 0.99 6.82 -9.67
CA GLY A 73 0.30 5.88 -8.80
C GLY A 73 0.82 6.00 -7.39
N LEU A 74 0.21 5.27 -6.46
CA LEU A 74 0.62 5.22 -5.07
C LEU A 74 0.89 3.78 -4.67
N ALA A 75 2.02 3.54 -3.99
CA ALA A 75 2.37 2.24 -3.46
C ALA A 75 2.53 2.33 -1.95
N ILE A 76 1.92 1.43 -1.22
CA ILE A 76 1.97 1.41 0.25
C ILE A 76 2.53 0.09 0.75
N GLU A 77 3.59 0.19 1.55
CA GLU A 77 4.08 -0.94 2.33
C GLU A 77 3.50 -0.80 3.73
N LEU A 78 2.73 -1.78 4.18
CA LEU A 78 2.05 -1.73 5.47
C LEU A 78 2.83 -2.53 6.50
N LYS A 79 3.16 -1.89 7.61
CA LYS A 79 3.86 -2.51 8.74
C LYS A 79 2.96 -2.42 9.97
N ARG A 80 3.16 -3.33 10.92
CA ARG A 80 2.47 -3.24 12.20
C ARG A 80 2.99 -2.03 12.97
N LEU A 81 2.24 -1.59 13.98
CA LEU A 81 2.56 -0.39 14.75
C LEU A 81 3.95 -0.44 15.36
N LYS A 82 4.34 -1.61 15.87
CA LYS A 82 5.68 -1.81 16.43
C LYS A 82 6.24 -3.13 15.94
N GLY A 83 7.55 -3.22 15.87
CA GLY A 83 8.22 -4.40 15.36
C GLY A 83 8.14 -4.43 13.84
N GLY A 84 8.67 -5.46 13.25
CA GLY A 84 8.77 -5.55 11.80
C GLY A 84 9.65 -4.45 11.23
N ARG A 85 10.42 -4.75 10.25
CA ARG A 85 11.28 -3.76 9.61
C ARG A 85 11.18 -3.89 8.11
N LEU A 86 11.60 -2.85 7.43
CA LEU A 86 11.66 -2.86 5.97
C LEU A 86 12.81 -3.76 5.54
N GLU A 87 12.48 -4.80 4.78
CA GLU A 87 13.50 -5.71 4.26
C GLU A 87 14.18 -5.12 3.01
N PRO A 88 15.41 -5.56 2.69
CA PRO A 88 16.13 -4.99 1.54
C PRO A 88 15.37 -5.05 0.22
N GLU A 89 14.66 -6.14 -0.06
CA GLU A 89 13.88 -6.27 -1.29
C GLU A 89 12.72 -5.29 -1.32
N GLN A 90 12.11 -5.03 -0.16
CA GLN A 90 11.02 -4.06 -0.06
C GLN A 90 11.53 -2.66 -0.35
N LYS A 91 12.68 -2.32 0.20
CA LYS A 91 13.29 -1.02 -0.07
C LYS A 91 13.64 -0.86 -1.55
N GLN A 92 14.18 -1.89 -2.17
CA GLN A 92 14.50 -1.88 -3.59
C GLN A 92 13.28 -1.57 -4.45
N TRP A 93 12.14 -2.22 -4.15
CA TRP A 93 10.89 -1.99 -4.87
C TRP A 93 10.38 -0.56 -4.69
N LEU A 94 10.42 -0.05 -3.44
CA LEU A 94 9.98 1.32 -3.18
C LEU A 94 10.84 2.32 -3.93
N ASP A 95 12.14 2.15 -3.90
CA ASP A 95 13.07 3.03 -4.62
C ASP A 95 12.83 2.98 -6.12
N ALA A 96 12.65 1.78 -6.68
CA ALA A 96 12.41 1.62 -8.12
C ALA A 96 11.09 2.25 -8.54
N LEU A 97 10.04 2.07 -7.77
CA LEU A 97 8.75 2.68 -8.07
C LEU A 97 8.81 4.19 -7.99
N ALA A 98 9.50 4.73 -6.98
CA ALA A 98 9.69 6.17 -6.85
C ALA A 98 10.40 6.74 -8.07
N GLU A 99 11.42 6.04 -8.58
CA GLU A 99 12.14 6.46 -9.79
C GLU A 99 11.23 6.49 -11.01
N GLN A 100 10.20 5.65 -11.04
CA GLN A 100 9.24 5.60 -12.15
C GLN A 100 8.11 6.61 -11.98
N GLY A 101 8.13 7.43 -10.94
CA GLY A 101 7.12 8.45 -10.73
C GLY A 101 6.00 8.09 -9.79
N TRP A 102 6.11 6.98 -9.09
CA TRP A 102 5.13 6.58 -8.08
C TRP A 102 5.38 7.33 -6.77
N GLN A 103 4.29 7.70 -6.10
CA GLN A 103 4.40 8.08 -4.69
C GLN A 103 4.49 6.79 -3.90
N VAL A 104 5.43 6.71 -2.95
CA VAL A 104 5.60 5.51 -2.14
C VAL A 104 5.53 5.87 -0.67
N ALA A 105 5.04 4.96 0.14
CA ALA A 105 4.93 5.17 1.58
C ALA A 105 5.10 3.87 2.34
N VAL A 106 5.78 3.95 3.47
CA VAL A 106 5.84 2.87 4.45
C VAL A 106 4.98 3.33 5.61
N CYS A 107 3.88 2.63 5.86
CA CYS A 107 2.90 3.05 6.85
C CYS A 107 2.86 2.05 8.00
N ARG A 108 2.86 2.58 9.22
CA ARG A 108 2.70 1.75 10.41
C ARG A 108 1.28 1.85 10.93
N GLY A 109 0.54 0.77 10.76
CA GLY A 109 -0.87 0.69 11.11
C GLY A 109 -1.77 1.21 10.00
N TRP A 110 -3.02 0.76 10.04
CA TRP A 110 -4.00 1.08 9.01
C TRP A 110 -4.38 2.58 8.99
N GLU A 111 -4.32 3.23 10.15
CA GLU A 111 -4.70 4.65 10.23
C GLU A 111 -3.74 5.52 9.43
N GLN A 112 -2.45 5.25 9.56
CA GLN A 112 -1.45 5.98 8.80
C GLN A 112 -1.59 5.70 7.30
N ALA A 113 -1.84 4.43 6.93
CA ALA A 113 -2.05 4.07 5.54
C ALA A 113 -3.29 4.74 4.96
N TRP A 114 -4.38 4.78 5.73
CA TRP A 114 -5.60 5.45 5.30
C TRP A 114 -5.38 6.96 5.12
N ASP A 115 -4.65 7.60 6.03
CA ASP A 115 -4.33 9.02 5.92
C ASP A 115 -3.54 9.31 4.65
N VAL A 116 -2.54 8.49 4.33
CA VAL A 116 -1.76 8.64 3.11
C VAL A 116 -2.64 8.50 1.88
N LEU A 117 -3.50 7.48 1.86
CA LEU A 117 -4.41 7.24 0.73
C LEU A 117 -5.40 8.38 0.55
N ARG A 118 -5.99 8.83 1.63
CA ARG A 118 -6.94 9.94 1.60
C ARG A 118 -6.29 11.23 1.10
N ASP A 119 -5.09 11.54 1.58
CA ASP A 119 -4.35 12.71 1.12
C ASP A 119 -4.01 12.62 -0.36
N TYR A 120 -3.66 11.43 -0.82
CA TYR A 120 -3.39 11.18 -2.24
C TYR A 120 -4.64 11.43 -3.08
N LEU A 121 -5.79 10.93 -2.63
CA LEU A 121 -7.06 11.13 -3.32
C LEU A 121 -7.45 12.61 -3.39
N ALA A 122 -7.20 13.35 -2.33
CA ALA A 122 -7.57 14.76 -2.23
C ALA A 122 -6.62 15.68 -3.00
N SER A 123 -5.42 15.25 -3.33
CA SER A 123 -4.40 16.10 -3.94
C SER A 123 -4.78 16.61 -5.33
N ASP A 124 -5.65 15.90 -6.02
CA ASP A 124 -6.06 16.23 -7.39
C ASP A 124 -6.71 17.61 -7.47
N ALA A 125 -7.70 17.87 -6.63
CA ALA A 125 -8.46 19.12 -6.66
C ALA A 125 -7.59 20.35 -6.33
N ALA A 126 -6.69 20.22 -5.35
CA ALA A 126 -5.84 21.32 -4.94
C ALA A 126 -4.85 21.72 -6.04
N ASN A 127 -4.27 20.72 -6.70
CA ASN A 127 -3.28 20.98 -7.76
C ASN A 127 -3.93 21.49 -9.03
N ASP A 128 -5.13 21.06 -9.34
CA ASP A 128 -5.88 21.56 -10.50
C ASP A 128 -6.16 23.05 -10.36
N GLU A 129 -6.53 23.49 -9.17
CA GLU A 129 -6.76 24.92 -8.91
C GLU A 129 -5.49 25.73 -9.10
N GLU A 130 -4.37 25.26 -8.59
CA GLU A 130 -3.08 25.93 -8.74
C GLU A 130 -2.66 26.02 -10.20
N THR A 131 -2.89 24.98 -10.95
CA THR A 131 -2.51 24.93 -12.37
C THR A 131 -3.34 25.92 -13.19
N GLN A 132 -4.55 26.15 -12.82
CA GLN A 132 -5.45 27.06 -13.54
C GLN A 132 -5.24 28.52 -13.17
N ALA A 133 -4.61 28.75 -12.05
CA ALA A 133 -4.29 30.10 -11.63
C ALA A 133 -3.07 30.64 -12.35
#